data_02e4dc79eb46129266c8dde887e40bad
#
_entry.id   02e4dc79eb46129266c8dde887e40bad
#
_cell.length_a   1.000
_cell.length_b   1.000
_cell.length_c   1.000
_cell.angle_alpha   90.00
_cell.angle_beta   90.00
_cell.angle_gamma   90.00
#
_symmetry.space_group_name_H-M   'P 1'
#
loop_
_entity.id
_entity.type
_entity.pdbx_description
1 polymer ?
#
loop_
_entity_poly.entity_id
_entity_poly.type
_entity_poly.pdbx_seq_one_letter_code
_entity_poly.pdbx_strand_id
1 'polypeptide(L)'
;MSAVLLPRWSDRRVALAVFFTAILAYLSNVSIHPINADTVPNAYLPASLLGDGDLAFGPFEAPFMFVWTSAARGGGQAQIFVNDWRAIPPGSRKSYAQHYREGRLNYGGPRYYVVPTRLVRAQTGEPQYVGVFGPLAGLTALPLAALAHASGVRLWDDPAAVWGLAKLTAALLIAASAACVFLAAAALVPRASALVLALAYALGSCVWAISSQALWQQTPEILFLALAMACLLRIRAPVLRGAAGGAALAAATACRPTAALVAVVIALWLLVSERRAFFAFVAAALPFAAAVLAYNAYYFGWMLEFGQLAGGERLALAKTGSPDLWQTPLWLGAAGLLASPSRGLLVYSPFLVVAFAGAVQAWRDARWRALRWLTFAVLLLWLPAFAWFDWWGGWAYGYRPIVDSTPLLALLCLPVLEPVLERRAWRMAFAALVAWSVFVQVLGAFAYSPWGWNAKVVDADGSRASVDRPQYRDRLWSFSDWQIGYLVAHFRRARAERGDAIAY
;
A
#
# COMPACT_ATOMS: atom_id res chain seq x y z
N MET A 1 -36.97 16.77 1.59
CA MET A 1 -36.26 15.84 0.70
C MET A 1 -36.64 14.43 1.12
N SER A 2 -37.25 13.66 0.23
CA SER A 2 -37.72 12.30 0.48
C SER A 2 -36.53 11.49 0.99
N ALA A 3 -36.64 10.95 2.20
CA ALA A 3 -35.71 9.96 2.70
C ALA A 3 -35.59 8.90 1.62
N VAL A 4 -34.44 8.75 1.02
CA VAL A 4 -34.09 7.53 0.29
C VAL A 4 -34.29 6.44 1.32
N LEU A 5 -35.40 5.71 1.22
CA LEU A 5 -35.72 4.57 2.05
C LEU A 5 -34.65 3.53 1.78
N LEU A 6 -33.50 3.67 2.51
CA LEU A 6 -32.64 2.50 2.65
C LEU A 6 -33.58 1.41 3.20
N PRO A 7 -33.68 0.27 2.51
CA PRO A 7 -34.48 -0.83 3.00
C PRO A 7 -34.13 -1.03 4.47
N ARG A 8 -35.06 -1.61 5.27
CA ARG A 8 -34.82 -1.92 6.71
C ARG A 8 -33.66 -2.92 6.93
N TRP A 9 -32.58 -2.70 6.21
CA TRP A 9 -31.38 -3.55 6.30
C TRP A 9 -30.61 -3.25 7.59
N SER A 10 -30.09 -4.30 8.19
CA SER A 10 -29.14 -4.14 9.29
C SER A 10 -27.83 -3.52 8.79
N ASP A 11 -27.06 -2.90 9.70
CA ASP A 11 -25.73 -2.37 9.36
C ASP A 11 -24.84 -3.43 8.70
N ARG A 12 -24.98 -4.71 9.10
CA ARG A 12 -24.24 -5.82 8.48
C ARG A 12 -24.57 -6.00 7.01
N ARG A 13 -25.86 -5.91 6.64
CA ARG A 13 -26.29 -6.04 5.23
C ARG A 13 -25.79 -4.87 4.40
N VAL A 14 -25.80 -3.65 4.94
CA VAL A 14 -25.27 -2.48 4.23
C VAL A 14 -23.75 -2.58 4.11
N ALA A 15 -23.02 -3.02 5.14
CA ALA A 15 -21.58 -3.26 5.08
C ALA A 15 -21.22 -4.31 4.02
N LEU A 16 -21.98 -5.39 3.92
CA LEU A 16 -21.82 -6.40 2.83
C LEU A 16 -22.08 -5.78 1.45
N ALA A 17 -23.11 -4.95 1.31
CA ALA A 17 -23.37 -4.26 0.04
C ALA A 17 -22.21 -3.32 -0.34
N VAL A 18 -21.64 -2.57 0.61
CA VAL A 18 -20.43 -1.76 0.39
C VAL A 18 -19.25 -2.64 -0.03
N PHE A 19 -19.02 -3.77 0.65
CA PHE A 19 -17.98 -4.73 0.31
C PHE A 19 -18.14 -5.24 -1.15
N PHE A 20 -19.33 -5.72 -1.51
CA PHE A 20 -19.56 -6.26 -2.86
C PHE A 20 -19.49 -5.19 -3.94
N THR A 21 -19.96 -3.97 -3.68
CA THR A 21 -19.81 -2.84 -4.60
C THR A 21 -18.33 -2.52 -4.83
N ALA A 22 -17.55 -2.45 -3.76
CA ALA A 22 -16.12 -2.20 -3.84
C ALA A 22 -15.37 -3.32 -4.57
N ILE A 23 -15.62 -4.59 -4.23
CA ILE A 23 -14.92 -5.72 -4.87
C ILE A 23 -15.22 -5.80 -6.37
N LEU A 24 -16.48 -5.57 -6.79
CA LEU A 24 -16.85 -5.52 -8.21
C LEU A 24 -16.10 -4.40 -8.94
N ALA A 25 -16.03 -3.21 -8.34
CA ALA A 25 -15.26 -2.11 -8.92
C ALA A 25 -13.76 -2.44 -9.01
N TYR A 26 -13.18 -3.04 -7.97
CA TYR A 26 -11.75 -3.34 -7.93
C TYR A 26 -11.35 -4.47 -8.88
N LEU A 27 -12.21 -5.45 -9.11
CA LEU A 27 -11.96 -6.56 -10.03
C LEU A 27 -12.31 -6.24 -11.48
N SER A 28 -13.02 -5.14 -11.75
CA SER A 28 -13.40 -4.75 -13.13
C SER A 28 -12.19 -4.44 -14.03
N ASN A 29 -11.02 -4.23 -13.46
CA ASN A 29 -9.77 -3.90 -14.15
C ASN A 29 -8.63 -4.86 -13.80
N VAL A 30 -8.93 -6.15 -13.71
CA VAL A 30 -7.94 -7.19 -13.35
C VAL A 30 -6.72 -7.10 -14.27
N SER A 31 -5.55 -6.98 -13.66
CA SER A 31 -4.26 -7.08 -14.31
C SER A 31 -3.46 -8.17 -13.60
N ILE A 32 -2.95 -9.12 -14.36
CA ILE A 32 -2.09 -10.19 -13.86
C ILE A 32 -0.60 -9.80 -13.88
N HIS A 33 -0.31 -8.52 -14.08
CA HIS A 33 1.05 -8.01 -14.12
C HIS A 33 1.39 -7.22 -12.86
N PRO A 34 2.65 -7.24 -12.41
CA PRO A 34 3.10 -6.42 -11.29
C PRO A 34 2.94 -4.94 -11.63
N ILE A 35 2.34 -4.16 -10.71
CA ILE A 35 2.17 -2.72 -10.88
C ILE A 35 3.43 -1.96 -10.43
N ASN A 36 4.21 -2.56 -9.52
CA ASN A 36 5.43 -1.98 -9.00
C ASN A 36 6.31 -3.06 -8.35
N ALA A 37 7.62 -2.84 -8.39
CA ALA A 37 8.60 -3.73 -7.83
C ALA A 37 8.47 -3.96 -6.31
N ASP A 38 8.00 -2.95 -5.56
CA ASP A 38 7.79 -3.04 -4.10
C ASP A 38 6.78 -4.14 -3.71
N THR A 39 5.91 -4.56 -4.62
CA THR A 39 4.90 -5.58 -4.36
C THR A 39 5.39 -7.02 -4.59
N VAL A 40 6.55 -7.16 -5.23
CA VAL A 40 7.11 -8.47 -5.62
C VAL A 40 7.35 -9.39 -4.44
N PRO A 41 8.07 -8.99 -3.37
CA PRO A 41 8.30 -9.87 -2.23
C PRO A 41 7.01 -10.30 -1.54
N ASN A 42 6.03 -9.39 -1.40
CA ASN A 42 4.75 -9.71 -0.78
C ASN A 42 3.93 -10.71 -1.60
N ALA A 43 3.95 -10.59 -2.93
CA ALA A 43 3.24 -11.50 -3.81
C ALA A 43 3.83 -12.92 -3.79
N TYR A 44 5.15 -13.04 -3.71
CA TYR A 44 5.86 -14.32 -3.76
C TYR A 44 6.13 -14.97 -2.41
N LEU A 45 5.90 -14.27 -1.29
CA LEU A 45 6.12 -14.82 0.05
C LEU A 45 5.32 -16.12 0.31
N PRO A 46 4.04 -16.23 -0.10
CA PRO A 46 3.33 -17.50 0.01
C PRO A 46 3.95 -18.64 -0.81
N ALA A 47 4.55 -18.34 -1.98
CA ALA A 47 5.23 -19.36 -2.78
C ALA A 47 6.48 -19.90 -2.06
N SER A 48 7.27 -19.00 -1.42
CA SER A 48 8.41 -19.39 -0.61
C SER A 48 7.99 -20.27 0.57
N LEU A 49 6.96 -19.85 1.31
CA LEU A 49 6.52 -20.60 2.48
C LEU A 49 5.93 -21.98 2.10
N LEU A 50 5.13 -22.06 1.03
CA LEU A 50 4.46 -23.31 0.63
C LEU A 50 5.40 -24.25 -0.16
N GLY A 51 6.37 -23.71 -0.89
CA GLY A 51 7.29 -24.49 -1.71
C GLY A 51 8.60 -24.83 -1.01
N ASP A 52 9.17 -23.87 -0.31
CA ASP A 52 10.51 -23.98 0.28
C ASP A 52 10.47 -24.10 1.81
N GLY A 53 9.32 -23.85 2.43
CA GLY A 53 9.11 -23.97 3.89
C GLY A 53 9.71 -22.83 4.71
N ASP A 54 10.13 -21.74 4.06
CA ASP A 54 10.71 -20.57 4.73
C ASP A 54 10.15 -19.24 4.21
N LEU A 55 10.62 -18.13 4.75
CA LEU A 55 10.22 -16.77 4.35
C LEU A 55 11.33 -16.05 3.58
N ALA A 56 12.35 -16.79 3.12
CA ALA A 56 13.51 -16.23 2.44
C ALA A 56 13.52 -16.55 0.94
N PHE A 57 14.18 -15.71 0.17
CA PHE A 57 14.33 -15.84 -1.27
C PHE A 57 15.77 -16.13 -1.65
N GLY A 58 15.97 -17.00 -2.64
CA GLY A 58 17.27 -17.24 -3.25
C GLY A 58 17.33 -16.73 -4.68
N PRO A 59 18.55 -16.40 -5.19
CA PRO A 59 18.71 -15.92 -6.56
C PRO A 59 18.18 -16.89 -7.63
N PHE A 60 18.30 -18.19 -7.38
CA PHE A 60 17.89 -19.24 -8.31
C PHE A 60 16.41 -19.63 -8.18
N GLU A 61 15.80 -19.37 -7.04
CA GLU A 61 14.38 -19.64 -6.76
C GLU A 61 13.50 -18.47 -7.17
N ALA A 62 13.99 -17.25 -6.99
CA ALA A 62 13.27 -16.02 -7.29
C ALA A 62 14.13 -15.09 -8.19
N PRO A 63 14.48 -15.51 -9.41
CA PRO A 63 15.42 -14.77 -10.25
C PRO A 63 15.00 -13.34 -10.55
N PHE A 64 13.69 -13.04 -10.57
CA PHE A 64 13.15 -11.70 -10.78
C PHE A 64 13.39 -10.74 -9.59
N MET A 65 13.85 -11.22 -8.44
CA MET A 65 14.23 -10.40 -7.28
C MET A 65 15.70 -9.99 -7.29
N PHE A 66 16.48 -10.44 -8.29
CA PHE A 66 17.91 -10.24 -8.34
C PHE A 66 18.33 -9.64 -9.68
N VAL A 67 19.49 -8.98 -9.70
CA VAL A 67 20.12 -8.46 -10.90
C VAL A 67 21.16 -9.47 -11.37
N TRP A 68 21.08 -9.82 -12.63
CA TRP A 68 22.06 -10.68 -13.30
C TRP A 68 22.88 -9.85 -14.28
N THR A 69 24.18 -10.15 -14.37
CA THR A 69 25.08 -9.56 -15.35
C THR A 69 25.57 -10.65 -16.29
N SER A 70 25.56 -10.41 -17.61
CA SER A 70 26.23 -11.30 -18.53
C SER A 70 27.72 -10.96 -18.61
N ALA A 71 28.58 -12.00 -18.68
CA ALA A 71 29.94 -11.83 -19.14
C ALA A 71 29.86 -11.59 -20.67
N ALA A 72 29.86 -10.32 -21.10
CA ALA A 72 29.85 -10.01 -22.52
C ALA A 72 31.16 -10.50 -23.13
N ARG A 73 31.09 -11.17 -24.30
CA ARG A 73 32.25 -11.43 -25.12
C ARG A 73 32.88 -10.08 -25.52
N GLY A 74 34.00 -9.72 -24.89
CA GLY A 74 34.69 -8.47 -25.15
C GLY A 74 34.84 -7.51 -23.95
N GLY A 75 34.54 -7.94 -22.71
CA GLY A 75 34.89 -7.21 -21.49
C GLY A 75 33.89 -6.16 -21.02
N GLY A 76 32.74 -6.01 -21.67
CA GLY A 76 31.63 -5.17 -21.19
C GLY A 76 30.62 -5.99 -20.37
N GLN A 77 30.22 -5.50 -19.21
CA GLN A 77 29.11 -6.08 -18.44
C GLN A 77 27.79 -5.50 -18.98
N ALA A 78 26.97 -6.34 -19.62
CA ALA A 78 25.59 -5.99 -19.90
C ALA A 78 24.71 -6.47 -18.74
N GLN A 79 23.95 -5.56 -18.12
CA GLN A 79 22.94 -5.95 -17.14
C GLN A 79 21.78 -6.61 -17.88
N ILE A 80 21.52 -7.87 -17.60
CA ILE A 80 20.32 -8.55 -18.04
C ILE A 80 19.27 -8.41 -16.93
N PHE A 81 18.30 -7.53 -17.16
CA PHE A 81 17.12 -7.46 -16.31
C PHE A 81 16.16 -8.56 -16.77
N VAL A 82 16.05 -9.63 -15.99
CA VAL A 82 15.04 -10.66 -16.23
C VAL A 82 13.73 -10.17 -15.66
N ASN A 83 12.98 -9.49 -16.48
CA ASN A 83 11.76 -8.81 -16.02
C ASN A 83 10.54 -9.18 -16.82
N ASP A 84 10.72 -9.79 -17.97
CA ASP A 84 9.62 -10.34 -18.73
C ASP A 84 9.51 -11.85 -18.42
N TRP A 85 8.64 -12.15 -17.44
CA TRP A 85 8.34 -13.53 -17.10
C TRP A 85 7.77 -14.33 -18.27
N ARG A 86 7.18 -13.67 -19.29
CA ARG A 86 6.71 -14.31 -20.54
C ARG A 86 7.88 -14.76 -21.44
N ALA A 87 9.01 -14.08 -21.31
CA ALA A 87 10.25 -14.48 -22.02
C ALA A 87 11.04 -15.56 -21.26
N ILE A 88 10.65 -15.88 -20.02
CA ILE A 88 11.28 -16.92 -19.20
C ILE A 88 10.63 -18.27 -19.56
N PRO A 89 11.34 -19.22 -20.17
CA PRO A 89 10.79 -20.54 -20.46
C PRO A 89 10.33 -21.26 -19.18
N PRO A 90 9.31 -22.11 -19.25
CA PRO A 90 8.96 -23.00 -18.13
C PRO A 90 10.19 -23.79 -17.68
N GLY A 91 10.56 -23.70 -16.40
CA GLY A 91 11.78 -24.31 -15.86
C GLY A 91 13.00 -23.38 -15.78
N SER A 92 12.80 -22.06 -15.90
CA SER A 92 13.86 -21.03 -15.86
C SER A 92 14.81 -21.11 -14.65
N ARG A 93 14.34 -21.59 -13.50
CA ARG A 93 15.19 -21.84 -12.31
C ARG A 93 16.43 -22.67 -12.66
N LYS A 94 16.22 -23.78 -13.39
CA LYS A 94 17.31 -24.67 -13.83
C LYS A 94 18.19 -23.98 -14.85
N SER A 95 17.62 -23.20 -15.75
CA SER A 95 18.35 -22.52 -16.81
C SER A 95 19.25 -21.40 -16.25
N TYR A 96 18.82 -20.63 -15.25
CA TYR A 96 19.67 -19.62 -14.58
C TYR A 96 20.78 -20.25 -13.77
N ALA A 97 20.50 -21.25 -12.95
CA ALA A 97 21.49 -21.99 -12.19
C ALA A 97 22.50 -22.69 -13.12
N GLN A 98 22.06 -23.16 -14.26
CA GLN A 98 22.94 -23.76 -15.29
C GLN A 98 23.81 -22.69 -15.92
N HIS A 99 23.27 -21.57 -16.40
CA HIS A 99 24.04 -20.48 -16.99
C HIS A 99 25.06 -19.88 -16.03
N TYR A 100 24.70 -19.76 -14.75
CA TYR A 100 25.62 -19.31 -13.70
C TYR A 100 26.78 -20.31 -13.53
N ARG A 101 26.50 -21.62 -13.42
CA ARG A 101 27.53 -22.67 -13.27
C ARG A 101 28.44 -22.75 -14.51
N GLU A 102 27.90 -22.43 -15.70
CA GLU A 102 28.65 -22.37 -16.95
C GLU A 102 29.43 -21.06 -17.14
N GLY A 103 29.44 -20.17 -16.14
CA GLY A 103 30.14 -18.88 -16.19
C GLY A 103 29.55 -17.88 -17.20
N ARG A 104 28.33 -18.10 -17.68
CA ARG A 104 27.66 -17.23 -18.67
C ARG A 104 26.93 -16.05 -17.99
N LEU A 105 26.55 -16.21 -16.75
CA LEU A 105 25.88 -15.20 -15.95
C LEU A 105 26.62 -15.01 -14.63
N ASN A 106 26.84 -13.75 -14.27
CA ASN A 106 27.31 -13.37 -12.95
C ASN A 106 26.15 -12.79 -12.14
N TYR A 107 26.07 -13.16 -10.88
CA TYR A 107 25.11 -12.59 -9.96
C TYR A 107 25.56 -11.19 -9.51
N GLY A 108 24.80 -10.16 -9.87
CA GLY A 108 25.11 -8.77 -9.56
C GLY A 108 24.59 -8.30 -8.19
N GLY A 109 23.68 -9.05 -7.59
CA GLY A 109 23.16 -8.77 -6.26
C GLY A 109 21.63 -8.60 -6.19
N PRO A 110 21.09 -8.45 -4.99
CA PRO A 110 19.66 -8.28 -4.79
C PRO A 110 19.20 -6.90 -5.26
N ARG A 111 17.95 -6.81 -5.73
CA ARG A 111 17.27 -5.53 -5.90
C ARG A 111 17.01 -4.89 -4.54
N TYR A 112 16.71 -3.58 -4.53
CA TYR A 112 16.51 -2.80 -3.30
C TYR A 112 15.40 -3.32 -2.38
N TYR A 113 14.41 -4.05 -2.92
CA TYR A 113 13.28 -4.58 -2.16
C TYR A 113 13.50 -5.95 -1.52
N VAL A 114 14.70 -6.51 -1.62
CA VAL A 114 15.18 -7.66 -0.82
C VAL A 114 16.48 -7.31 -0.13
N VAL A 115 16.65 -7.78 1.09
CA VAL A 115 17.83 -7.53 1.92
C VAL A 115 18.49 -8.84 2.33
N PRO A 116 19.84 -8.89 2.41
CA PRO A 116 20.54 -10.06 2.91
C PRO A 116 20.25 -10.21 4.41
N THR A 117 20.18 -11.47 4.84
CA THR A 117 20.08 -11.84 6.25
C THR A 117 21.43 -12.30 6.78
N ARG A 118 21.53 -12.54 8.10
CA ARG A 118 22.70 -13.18 8.70
C ARG A 118 22.80 -14.69 8.41
N LEU A 119 21.74 -15.28 7.88
CA LEU A 119 21.68 -16.71 7.62
C LEU A 119 22.29 -17.01 6.24
N VAL A 120 23.03 -18.11 6.17
CA VAL A 120 23.71 -18.56 4.97
C VAL A 120 23.08 -19.88 4.52
N ARG A 121 22.86 -20.03 3.23
CA ARG A 121 22.37 -21.28 2.62
C ARG A 121 23.48 -22.31 2.61
N ALA A 122 23.22 -23.44 3.24
CA ALA A 122 24.23 -24.53 3.33
C ALA A 122 24.69 -25.04 1.97
N GLN A 123 23.81 -24.99 0.94
CA GLN A 123 24.09 -25.53 -0.40
C GLN A 123 24.94 -24.60 -1.27
N THR A 124 24.90 -23.29 -1.07
CA THR A 124 25.54 -22.30 -1.93
C THR A 124 26.57 -21.43 -1.22
N GLY A 125 26.57 -21.39 0.11
CA GLY A 125 27.41 -20.47 0.89
C GLY A 125 26.96 -19.01 0.81
N GLU A 126 25.84 -18.71 0.11
CA GLU A 126 25.32 -17.36 -0.06
C GLU A 126 24.36 -16.97 1.07
N PRO A 127 24.26 -15.68 1.41
CA PRO A 127 23.27 -15.23 2.39
C PRO A 127 21.84 -15.54 1.89
N GLN A 128 20.95 -15.84 2.82
CA GLN A 128 19.52 -15.83 2.54
C GLN A 128 19.04 -14.38 2.42
N TYR A 129 18.03 -14.13 1.60
CA TYR A 129 17.45 -12.80 1.38
C TYR A 129 15.99 -12.81 1.78
N VAL A 130 15.54 -11.74 2.43
CA VAL A 130 14.13 -11.54 2.76
C VAL A 130 13.61 -10.25 2.13
N GLY A 131 12.29 -10.12 2.00
CA GLY A 131 11.68 -8.86 1.59
C GLY A 131 12.01 -7.74 2.56
N VAL A 132 12.21 -6.52 2.06
CA VAL A 132 12.44 -5.32 2.89
C VAL A 132 11.26 -5.02 3.81
N PHE A 133 10.05 -5.46 3.42
CA PHE A 133 8.82 -5.27 4.18
C PHE A 133 8.60 -6.43 5.15
N GLY A 134 7.88 -6.17 6.25
CA GLY A 134 7.52 -7.20 7.20
C GLY A 134 6.70 -8.33 6.56
N PRO A 135 6.86 -9.59 7.01
CA PRO A 135 6.28 -10.75 6.34
C PRO A 135 4.75 -10.79 6.39
N LEU A 136 4.10 -10.15 7.38
CA LEU A 136 2.65 -10.23 7.53
C LEU A 136 1.90 -9.70 6.30
N ALA A 137 2.43 -8.68 5.62
CA ALA A 137 1.80 -8.16 4.40
C ALA A 137 1.67 -9.24 3.32
N GLY A 138 2.73 -9.96 3.02
CA GLY A 138 2.69 -11.09 2.07
C GLY A 138 1.89 -12.29 2.58
N LEU A 139 1.97 -12.59 3.87
CA LEU A 139 1.23 -13.70 4.48
C LEU A 139 -0.29 -13.54 4.43
N THR A 140 -0.81 -12.32 4.22
CA THR A 140 -2.26 -12.12 3.99
C THR A 140 -2.77 -12.81 2.72
N ALA A 141 -1.91 -13.10 1.74
CA ALA A 141 -2.28 -13.87 0.55
C ALA A 141 -2.19 -15.39 0.75
N LEU A 142 -1.63 -15.86 1.87
CA LEU A 142 -1.42 -17.28 2.13
C LEU A 142 -2.70 -18.13 2.03
N PRO A 143 -3.88 -17.70 2.54
CA PRO A 143 -5.09 -18.52 2.42
C PRO A 143 -5.47 -18.84 0.97
N LEU A 144 -5.43 -17.86 0.07
CA LEU A 144 -5.74 -18.07 -1.35
C LEU A 144 -4.63 -18.85 -2.06
N ALA A 145 -3.37 -18.56 -1.74
CA ALA A 145 -2.23 -19.26 -2.29
C ALA A 145 -2.20 -20.74 -1.87
N ALA A 146 -2.55 -21.05 -0.61
CA ALA A 146 -2.65 -22.42 -0.12
C ALA A 146 -3.76 -23.22 -0.83
N LEU A 147 -4.92 -22.58 -1.10
CA LEU A 147 -5.98 -23.20 -1.89
C LEU A 147 -5.53 -23.52 -3.32
N ALA A 148 -4.85 -22.56 -3.98
CA ALA A 148 -4.31 -22.76 -5.32
C ALA A 148 -3.23 -23.86 -5.33
N HIS A 149 -2.32 -23.86 -4.35
CA HIS A 149 -1.28 -24.87 -4.20
C HIS A 149 -1.88 -26.26 -3.98
N ALA A 150 -2.88 -26.39 -3.10
CA ALA A 150 -3.61 -27.64 -2.87
C ALA A 150 -4.37 -28.13 -4.12
N SER A 151 -4.73 -27.22 -5.04
CA SER A 151 -5.32 -27.53 -6.34
C SER A 151 -4.29 -27.91 -7.42
N GLY A 152 -3.01 -28.02 -7.06
CA GLY A 152 -1.92 -28.43 -7.97
C GLY A 152 -1.20 -27.27 -8.68
N VAL A 153 -1.50 -26.00 -8.36
CA VAL A 153 -0.79 -24.85 -8.92
C VAL A 153 0.61 -24.77 -8.29
N ARG A 154 1.64 -24.81 -9.12
CA ARG A 154 3.03 -24.61 -8.69
C ARG A 154 3.38 -23.14 -8.79
N LEU A 155 3.26 -22.42 -7.66
CA LEU A 155 3.35 -20.96 -7.60
C LEU A 155 4.68 -20.40 -8.14
N TRP A 156 5.80 -21.12 -7.95
CA TRP A 156 7.08 -20.68 -8.51
C TRP A 156 7.15 -20.77 -10.05
N ASP A 157 6.38 -21.65 -10.64
CA ASP A 157 6.38 -21.90 -12.09
C ASP A 157 5.28 -21.10 -12.82
N ASP A 158 4.32 -20.51 -12.05
CA ASP A 158 3.19 -19.75 -12.59
C ASP A 158 3.11 -18.33 -12.01
N PRO A 159 3.91 -17.39 -12.52
CA PRO A 159 3.85 -15.99 -12.10
C PRO A 159 2.48 -15.35 -12.31
N ALA A 160 1.72 -15.76 -13.33
CA ALA A 160 0.39 -15.20 -13.57
C ALA A 160 -0.58 -15.56 -12.44
N ALA A 161 -0.52 -16.80 -11.94
CA ALA A 161 -1.28 -17.21 -10.76
C ALA A 161 -0.86 -16.39 -9.52
N VAL A 162 0.44 -16.21 -9.29
CA VAL A 162 0.93 -15.41 -8.15
C VAL A 162 0.41 -13.98 -8.20
N TRP A 163 0.52 -13.31 -9.34
CA TRP A 163 0.01 -11.94 -9.50
C TRP A 163 -1.52 -11.88 -9.40
N GLY A 164 -2.23 -12.85 -9.97
CA GLY A 164 -3.69 -12.93 -9.86
C GLY A 164 -4.15 -13.11 -8.41
N LEU A 165 -3.50 -14.00 -7.64
CA LEU A 165 -3.79 -14.23 -6.24
C LEU A 165 -3.47 -13.01 -5.36
N ALA A 166 -2.33 -12.37 -5.59
CA ALA A 166 -1.95 -11.13 -4.91
C ALA A 166 -2.96 -10.00 -5.18
N LYS A 167 -3.40 -9.84 -6.44
CA LYS A 167 -4.42 -8.87 -6.82
C LYS A 167 -5.77 -9.17 -6.18
N LEU A 168 -6.22 -10.43 -6.22
CA LEU A 168 -7.49 -10.83 -5.60
C LEU A 168 -7.44 -10.58 -4.09
N THR A 169 -6.35 -10.95 -3.43
CA THR A 169 -6.14 -10.66 -2.01
C THR A 169 -6.23 -9.17 -1.73
N ALA A 170 -5.51 -8.35 -2.50
CA ALA A 170 -5.51 -6.90 -2.33
C ALA A 170 -6.93 -6.30 -2.48
N ALA A 171 -7.67 -6.73 -3.52
CA ALA A 171 -9.03 -6.28 -3.75
C ALA A 171 -9.97 -6.66 -2.59
N LEU A 172 -9.87 -7.90 -2.07
CA LEU A 172 -10.67 -8.37 -0.93
C LEU A 172 -10.36 -7.57 0.35
N LEU A 173 -9.07 -7.35 0.65
CA LEU A 173 -8.66 -6.60 1.84
C LEU A 173 -9.17 -5.15 1.79
N ILE A 174 -9.03 -4.48 0.65
CA ILE A 174 -9.48 -3.08 0.51
C ILE A 174 -11.01 -2.99 0.47
N ALA A 175 -11.72 -3.93 -0.15
CA ALA A 175 -13.18 -3.97 -0.06
C ALA A 175 -13.67 -4.17 1.39
N ALA A 176 -12.98 -5.04 2.16
CA ALA A 176 -13.26 -5.21 3.58
C ALA A 176 -12.98 -3.93 4.39
N SER A 177 -11.94 -3.17 4.04
CA SER A 177 -11.67 -1.88 4.68
C SER A 177 -12.80 -0.88 4.46
N ALA A 178 -13.41 -0.85 3.27
CA ALA A 178 -14.56 0.01 2.98
C ALA A 178 -15.79 -0.36 3.83
N ALA A 179 -16.04 -1.66 4.01
CA ALA A 179 -17.07 -2.14 4.93
C ALA A 179 -16.77 -1.75 6.38
N CYS A 180 -15.51 -1.83 6.82
CA CYS A 180 -15.09 -1.39 8.15
C CYS A 180 -15.27 0.12 8.35
N VAL A 181 -14.92 0.94 7.34
CA VAL A 181 -15.15 2.41 7.38
C VAL A 181 -16.65 2.71 7.49
N PHE A 182 -17.50 2.01 6.71
CA PHE A 182 -18.95 2.13 6.86
C PHE A 182 -19.40 1.79 8.30
N LEU A 183 -18.96 0.65 8.83
CA LEU A 183 -19.32 0.22 10.18
C LEU A 183 -18.87 1.23 11.24
N ALA A 184 -17.65 1.73 11.14
CA ALA A 184 -17.12 2.76 12.05
C ALA A 184 -17.93 4.06 11.98
N ALA A 185 -18.23 4.52 10.76
CA ALA A 185 -19.01 5.73 10.52
C ALA A 185 -20.47 5.60 11.04
N ALA A 186 -21.13 4.47 10.77
CA ALA A 186 -22.50 4.20 11.21
C ALA A 186 -22.68 4.08 12.74
N ALA A 187 -21.57 4.00 13.48
CA ALA A 187 -21.60 4.14 14.93
C ALA A 187 -21.78 5.59 15.42
N LEU A 188 -21.50 6.58 14.55
CA LEU A 188 -21.42 8.00 14.92
C LEU A 188 -22.42 8.90 14.17
N VAL A 189 -22.82 8.50 12.95
CA VAL A 189 -23.72 9.26 12.06
C VAL A 189 -24.82 8.37 11.49
N PRO A 190 -25.91 8.95 10.90
CA PRO A 190 -26.95 8.18 10.19
C PRO A 190 -26.37 7.29 9.09
N ARG A 191 -27.00 6.13 8.88
CA ARG A 191 -26.55 5.13 7.89
C ARG A 191 -26.37 5.68 6.49
N ALA A 192 -27.26 6.58 6.05
CA ALA A 192 -27.18 7.18 4.71
C ALA A 192 -25.88 7.96 4.53
N SER A 193 -25.50 8.76 5.50
CA SER A 193 -24.26 9.55 5.50
C SER A 193 -23.04 8.66 5.62
N ALA A 194 -23.11 7.63 6.47
CA ALA A 194 -22.06 6.62 6.58
C ALA A 194 -21.84 5.86 5.25
N LEU A 195 -22.92 5.53 4.52
CA LEU A 195 -22.86 4.89 3.21
C LEU A 195 -22.22 5.80 2.16
N VAL A 196 -22.65 7.07 2.09
CA VAL A 196 -22.05 8.06 1.19
C VAL A 196 -20.56 8.19 1.42
N LEU A 197 -20.14 8.30 2.68
CA LEU A 197 -18.72 8.40 3.03
C LEU A 197 -17.94 7.14 2.67
N ALA A 198 -18.47 5.96 2.98
CA ALA A 198 -17.80 4.70 2.69
C ALA A 198 -17.63 4.48 1.18
N LEU A 199 -18.62 4.85 0.37
CA LEU A 199 -18.50 4.78 -1.10
C LEU A 199 -17.56 5.85 -1.65
N ALA A 200 -17.57 7.08 -1.10
CA ALA A 200 -16.60 8.10 -1.47
C ALA A 200 -15.15 7.66 -1.12
N TYR A 201 -14.95 7.04 0.05
CA TYR A 201 -13.68 6.43 0.44
C TYR A 201 -13.27 5.32 -0.53
N ALA A 202 -14.15 4.34 -0.77
CA ALA A 202 -13.83 3.17 -1.58
C ALA A 202 -13.52 3.52 -3.05
N LEU A 203 -14.27 4.44 -3.64
CA LEU A 203 -14.20 4.73 -5.08
C LEU A 203 -13.45 6.03 -5.40
N GLY A 204 -13.41 6.98 -4.46
CA GLY A 204 -12.83 8.31 -4.67
C GLY A 204 -11.42 8.49 -4.05
N SER A 205 -10.83 7.45 -3.48
CA SER A 205 -9.47 7.56 -2.92
C SER A 205 -8.49 6.61 -3.57
N CYS A 206 -7.19 6.88 -3.42
CA CYS A 206 -6.12 6.04 -4.00
C CYS A 206 -6.14 4.59 -3.50
N VAL A 207 -7.00 4.22 -2.57
CA VAL A 207 -7.19 2.82 -2.19
C VAL A 207 -7.68 1.98 -3.38
N TRP A 208 -8.48 2.57 -4.32
CA TRP A 208 -8.87 1.88 -5.54
C TRP A 208 -7.69 1.75 -6.53
N ALA A 209 -7.12 2.89 -6.95
CA ALA A 209 -6.11 2.88 -8.01
C ALA A 209 -4.78 2.24 -7.60
N ILE A 210 -4.46 2.17 -6.31
CA ILE A 210 -3.20 1.67 -5.76
C ILE A 210 -3.40 0.41 -4.93
N SER A 211 -4.03 0.56 -3.75
CA SER A 211 -3.98 -0.48 -2.72
C SER A 211 -4.80 -1.71 -3.07
N SER A 212 -5.88 -1.57 -3.87
CA SER A 212 -6.67 -2.71 -4.35
C SER A 212 -6.06 -3.38 -5.59
N GLN A 213 -5.04 -2.77 -6.22
CA GLN A 213 -4.48 -3.23 -7.48
C GLN A 213 -3.24 -4.11 -7.33
N ALA A 214 -2.61 -4.11 -6.16
CA ALA A 214 -1.45 -4.92 -5.85
C ALA A 214 -1.32 -5.11 -4.33
N LEU A 215 -0.58 -6.13 -3.91
CA LEU A 215 -0.37 -6.44 -2.50
C LEU A 215 0.81 -5.61 -1.94
N TRP A 216 0.56 -4.31 -1.75
CA TRP A 216 1.48 -3.42 -1.06
C TRP A 216 1.51 -3.74 0.43
N GLN A 217 2.54 -3.29 1.16
CA GLN A 217 2.51 -3.34 2.63
C GLN A 217 1.35 -2.51 3.21
N GLN A 218 0.97 -1.40 2.56
CA GLN A 218 -0.16 -0.57 2.95
C GLN A 218 -1.53 -1.25 2.75
N THR A 219 -1.63 -2.22 1.85
CA THR A 219 -2.92 -2.87 1.54
C THR A 219 -3.55 -3.55 2.76
N PRO A 220 -2.90 -4.50 3.44
CA PRO A 220 -3.44 -5.05 4.68
C PRO A 220 -3.41 -4.06 5.85
N GLU A 221 -2.42 -3.15 5.92
CA GLU A 221 -2.38 -2.10 6.92
C GLU A 221 -3.67 -1.26 6.91
N ILE A 222 -4.13 -0.81 5.74
CA ILE A 222 -5.38 -0.06 5.55
C ILE A 222 -6.60 -0.82 6.11
N LEU A 223 -6.69 -2.14 5.83
CA LEU A 223 -7.75 -2.96 6.41
C LEU A 223 -7.67 -2.95 7.93
N PHE A 224 -6.49 -3.23 8.48
CA PHE A 224 -6.33 -3.35 9.93
C PHE A 224 -6.54 -2.01 10.65
N LEU A 225 -6.16 -0.89 10.06
CA LEU A 225 -6.49 0.45 10.57
C LEU A 225 -8.01 0.68 10.58
N ALA A 226 -8.70 0.38 9.47
CA ALA A 226 -10.16 0.53 9.38
C ALA A 226 -10.89 -0.43 10.33
N LEU A 227 -10.42 -1.68 10.47
CA LEU A 227 -10.96 -2.68 11.39
C LEU A 227 -10.79 -2.24 12.85
N ALA A 228 -9.61 -1.73 13.21
CA ALA A 228 -9.37 -1.20 14.55
C ALA A 228 -10.37 -0.09 14.89
N MET A 229 -10.59 0.85 13.97
CA MET A 229 -11.57 1.93 14.18
C MET A 229 -12.99 1.38 14.30
N ALA A 230 -13.39 0.42 13.48
CA ALA A 230 -14.70 -0.22 13.58
C ALA A 230 -14.88 -0.92 14.94
N CYS A 231 -13.86 -1.66 15.42
CA CYS A 231 -13.89 -2.29 16.74
C CYS A 231 -13.97 -1.28 17.87
N LEU A 232 -13.12 -0.26 17.85
CA LEU A 232 -13.05 0.77 18.90
C LEU A 232 -14.32 1.63 19.02
N LEU A 233 -15.04 1.84 17.91
CA LEU A 233 -16.24 2.68 17.89
C LEU A 233 -17.54 1.89 18.07
N ARG A 234 -17.58 0.58 17.76
CA ARG A 234 -18.81 -0.22 17.84
C ARG A 234 -18.88 -1.17 19.02
N ILE A 235 -17.75 -1.71 19.48
CA ILE A 235 -17.77 -2.67 20.58
C ILE A 235 -17.98 -1.94 21.90
N ARG A 236 -19.04 -2.30 22.64
CA ARG A 236 -19.38 -1.66 23.90
C ARG A 236 -18.57 -2.20 25.08
N ALA A 237 -18.28 -3.51 25.08
CA ALA A 237 -17.52 -4.16 26.15
C ALA A 237 -16.05 -3.68 26.16
N PRO A 238 -15.57 -3.00 27.20
CA PRO A 238 -14.28 -2.34 27.20
C PRO A 238 -13.10 -3.27 26.88
N VAL A 239 -13.07 -4.43 27.53
CA VAL A 239 -12.00 -5.42 27.34
C VAL A 239 -11.99 -5.94 25.91
N LEU A 240 -13.14 -6.34 25.36
CA LEU A 240 -13.24 -6.84 24.00
C LEU A 240 -12.90 -5.73 22.98
N ARG A 241 -13.34 -4.48 23.23
CA ARG A 241 -13.02 -3.31 22.42
C ARG A 241 -11.51 -3.05 22.37
N GLY A 242 -10.88 -3.06 23.54
CA GLY A 242 -9.45 -2.87 23.66
C GLY A 242 -8.67 -4.00 22.97
N ALA A 243 -9.01 -5.24 23.26
CA ALA A 243 -8.33 -6.41 22.67
C ALA A 243 -8.46 -6.45 21.15
N ALA A 244 -9.66 -6.26 20.60
CA ALA A 244 -9.88 -6.26 19.16
C ALA A 244 -9.16 -5.10 18.44
N GLY A 245 -9.22 -3.89 19.02
CA GLY A 245 -8.51 -2.71 18.52
C GLY A 245 -7.00 -2.89 18.60
N GLY A 246 -6.49 -3.45 19.70
CA GLY A 246 -5.07 -3.70 19.91
C GLY A 246 -4.51 -4.75 18.95
N ALA A 247 -5.19 -5.88 18.80
CA ALA A 247 -4.80 -6.91 17.83
C ALA A 247 -4.78 -6.37 16.38
N ALA A 248 -5.81 -5.59 16.00
CA ALA A 248 -5.86 -5.00 14.66
C ALA A 248 -4.74 -3.98 14.42
N LEU A 249 -4.46 -3.06 15.37
CA LEU A 249 -3.37 -2.09 15.21
C LEU A 249 -1.99 -2.74 15.28
N ALA A 250 -1.82 -3.79 16.06
CA ALA A 250 -0.59 -4.56 16.08
C ALA A 250 -0.37 -5.31 14.76
N ALA A 251 -1.42 -5.87 14.15
CA ALA A 251 -1.35 -6.46 12.81
C ALA A 251 -1.03 -5.39 11.75
N ALA A 252 -1.61 -4.18 11.83
CA ALA A 252 -1.23 -3.07 10.97
C ALA A 252 0.27 -2.75 11.09
N THR A 253 0.78 -2.67 12.33
CA THR A 253 2.20 -2.42 12.62
C THR A 253 3.11 -3.53 12.09
N ALA A 254 2.68 -4.80 12.17
CA ALA A 254 3.42 -5.92 11.61
C ALA A 254 3.45 -5.91 10.08
N CYS A 255 2.46 -5.29 9.42
CA CYS A 255 2.49 -5.05 7.97
C CYS A 255 3.41 -3.87 7.62
N ARG A 256 3.32 -2.77 8.38
CA ARG A 256 4.10 -1.56 8.17
C ARG A 256 4.43 -0.89 9.50
N PRO A 257 5.72 -0.78 9.87
CA PRO A 257 6.12 -0.28 11.20
C PRO A 257 5.59 1.12 11.54
N THR A 258 5.34 1.99 10.54
CA THR A 258 4.81 3.33 10.77
C THR A 258 3.41 3.34 11.40
N ALA A 259 2.62 2.26 11.24
CA ALA A 259 1.32 2.13 11.93
C ALA A 259 1.46 2.09 13.47
N ALA A 260 2.65 1.81 14.01
CA ALA A 260 2.92 1.92 15.44
C ALA A 260 2.63 3.33 15.98
N LEU A 261 2.83 4.38 15.18
CA LEU A 261 2.53 5.76 15.55
C LEU A 261 1.02 5.94 15.82
N VAL A 262 0.17 5.32 14.99
CA VAL A 262 -1.29 5.29 15.22
C VAL A 262 -1.61 4.48 16.47
N ALA A 263 -0.97 3.31 16.65
CA ALA A 263 -1.20 2.44 17.80
C ALA A 263 -0.86 3.15 19.12
N VAL A 264 0.25 3.89 19.18
CA VAL A 264 0.65 4.69 20.35
C VAL A 264 -0.40 5.75 20.67
N VAL A 265 -0.87 6.51 19.68
CA VAL A 265 -1.88 7.55 19.90
C VAL A 265 -3.19 6.95 20.43
N ILE A 266 -3.63 5.84 19.86
CA ILE A 266 -4.85 5.14 20.31
C ILE A 266 -4.66 4.53 21.71
N ALA A 267 -3.49 3.96 22.00
CA ALA A 267 -3.17 3.46 23.34
C ALA A 267 -3.24 4.60 24.38
N LEU A 268 -2.67 5.77 24.07
CA LEU A 268 -2.75 6.96 24.95
C LEU A 268 -4.20 7.42 25.13
N TRP A 269 -4.99 7.44 24.08
CA TRP A 269 -6.43 7.72 24.18
C TRP A 269 -7.12 6.76 25.14
N LEU A 270 -6.90 5.45 25.00
CA LEU A 270 -7.50 4.43 25.88
C LEU A 270 -6.99 4.54 27.33
N LEU A 271 -5.70 4.84 27.51
CA LEU A 271 -5.11 5.00 28.83
C LEU A 271 -5.81 6.12 29.63
N VAL A 272 -6.10 7.26 28.99
CA VAL A 272 -6.76 8.39 29.64
C VAL A 272 -8.27 8.28 29.71
N SER A 273 -8.89 7.51 28.79
CA SER A 273 -10.36 7.40 28.71
C SER A 273 -10.90 6.14 29.35
N GLU A 274 -10.20 5.01 29.26
CA GLU A 274 -10.67 3.71 29.76
C GLU A 274 -9.54 2.69 29.97
N ARG A 275 -8.97 2.67 31.17
CA ARG A 275 -7.82 1.81 31.51
C ARG A 275 -8.02 0.31 31.24
N ARG A 276 -9.25 -0.21 31.46
CA ARG A 276 -9.53 -1.64 31.18
C ARG A 276 -9.34 -1.97 29.69
N ALA A 277 -9.79 -1.09 28.81
CA ALA A 277 -9.58 -1.22 27.37
C ALA A 277 -8.11 -1.07 27.01
N PHE A 278 -7.37 -0.14 27.65
CA PHE A 278 -5.94 0.02 27.45
C PHE A 278 -5.15 -1.25 27.76
N PHE A 279 -5.34 -1.86 28.93
CA PHE A 279 -4.59 -3.08 29.28
C PHE A 279 -4.94 -4.25 28.35
N ALA A 280 -6.20 -4.40 27.96
CA ALA A 280 -6.61 -5.41 26.98
C ALA A 280 -6.01 -5.13 25.59
N PHE A 281 -5.90 -3.86 25.19
CA PHE A 281 -5.24 -3.42 23.95
C PHE A 281 -3.77 -3.83 23.94
N VAL A 282 -3.03 -3.50 24.99
CA VAL A 282 -1.61 -3.84 25.12
C VAL A 282 -1.42 -5.35 25.13
N ALA A 283 -2.18 -6.09 25.93
CA ALA A 283 -2.09 -7.54 26.03
C ALA A 283 -2.33 -8.22 24.67
N ALA A 284 -3.32 -7.77 23.88
CA ALA A 284 -3.60 -8.31 22.57
C ALA A 284 -2.56 -7.92 21.50
N ALA A 285 -1.81 -6.83 21.70
CA ALA A 285 -0.74 -6.41 20.80
C ALA A 285 0.56 -7.20 21.02
N LEU A 286 0.82 -7.71 22.23
CA LEU A 286 2.08 -8.39 22.59
C LEU A 286 2.46 -9.58 21.67
N PRO A 287 1.54 -10.50 21.29
CA PRO A 287 1.90 -11.61 20.40
C PRO A 287 2.42 -11.14 19.03
N PHE A 288 1.84 -10.10 18.47
CA PHE A 288 2.28 -9.52 17.18
C PHE A 288 3.64 -8.85 17.31
N ALA A 289 3.83 -8.07 18.38
CA ALA A 289 5.11 -7.44 18.67
C ALA A 289 6.21 -8.51 18.87
N ALA A 290 5.93 -9.55 19.66
CA ALA A 290 6.85 -10.66 19.87
C ALA A 290 7.21 -11.37 18.56
N ALA A 291 6.23 -11.61 17.67
CA ALA A 291 6.46 -12.23 16.38
C ALA A 291 7.36 -11.37 15.46
N VAL A 292 7.14 -10.05 15.41
CA VAL A 292 7.97 -9.13 14.62
C VAL A 292 9.39 -9.08 15.17
N LEU A 293 9.56 -8.94 16.50
CA LEU A 293 10.85 -8.90 17.14
C LEU A 293 11.62 -10.23 16.98
N ALA A 294 10.92 -11.37 17.07
CA ALA A 294 11.50 -12.69 16.84
C ALA A 294 11.94 -12.88 15.38
N TYR A 295 11.11 -12.44 14.40
CA TYR A 295 11.47 -12.44 13.00
C TYR A 295 12.75 -11.62 12.75
N ASN A 296 12.81 -10.40 13.28
CA ASN A 296 13.97 -9.53 13.12
C ASN A 296 15.21 -10.15 13.77
N ALA A 297 15.12 -10.65 15.00
CA ALA A 297 16.22 -11.31 15.68
C ALA A 297 16.71 -12.56 14.94
N TYR A 298 15.80 -13.33 14.35
CA TYR A 298 16.13 -14.53 13.59
C TYR A 298 16.88 -14.21 12.30
N TYR A 299 16.35 -13.30 11.48
CA TYR A 299 16.92 -13.01 10.16
C TYR A 299 18.07 -12.00 10.21
N PHE A 300 18.03 -10.98 11.07
CA PHE A 300 19.02 -9.90 11.10
C PHE A 300 19.99 -9.99 12.29
N GLY A 301 19.65 -10.76 13.34
CA GLY A 301 20.48 -10.86 14.55
C GLY A 301 20.19 -9.83 15.63
N TRP A 302 19.38 -8.81 15.31
CA TRP A 302 18.94 -7.77 16.22
C TRP A 302 17.44 -7.52 16.10
N MET A 303 16.73 -7.54 17.25
CA MET A 303 15.27 -7.47 17.25
C MET A 303 14.69 -6.13 16.74
N LEU A 304 15.45 -5.06 16.79
CA LEU A 304 15.04 -3.74 16.32
C LEU A 304 15.61 -3.38 14.94
N GLU A 305 16.19 -4.32 14.22
CA GLU A 305 16.61 -4.12 12.84
C GLU A 305 15.46 -4.41 11.89
N PHE A 306 15.08 -3.41 11.10
CA PHE A 306 13.99 -3.51 10.13
C PHE A 306 14.55 -3.49 8.71
N GLY A 307 14.21 -4.50 7.92
CA GLY A 307 14.65 -4.60 6.53
C GLY A 307 14.29 -3.36 5.69
N GLN A 308 13.18 -2.68 6.01
CA GLN A 308 12.76 -1.45 5.32
C GLN A 308 13.76 -0.30 5.52
N LEU A 309 14.40 -0.19 6.67
CA LEU A 309 15.42 0.84 6.90
C LEU A 309 16.69 0.49 6.10
N ALA A 310 17.20 -0.73 6.22
CA ALA A 310 18.38 -1.18 5.48
C ALA A 310 18.21 -1.12 3.95
N GLY A 311 17.05 -1.52 3.43
CA GLY A 311 16.72 -1.39 2.02
C GLY A 311 16.55 0.07 1.58
N GLY A 312 15.94 0.90 2.45
CA GLY A 312 15.78 2.33 2.24
C GLY A 312 17.12 3.08 2.16
N GLU A 313 18.06 2.80 3.07
CA GLU A 313 19.40 3.39 3.07
C GLU A 313 20.16 3.09 1.78
N ARG A 314 20.09 1.85 1.27
CA ARG A 314 20.69 1.50 -0.03
C ARG A 314 20.03 2.25 -1.18
N LEU A 315 18.71 2.40 -1.16
CA LEU A 315 17.98 3.13 -2.19
C LEU A 315 18.26 4.64 -2.10
N ALA A 316 18.34 5.20 -0.89
CA ALA A 316 18.69 6.61 -0.67
C ALA A 316 20.09 6.90 -1.21
N LEU A 317 21.08 6.07 -0.85
CA LEU A 317 22.46 6.20 -1.36
C LEU A 317 22.48 6.14 -2.89
N ALA A 318 21.75 5.24 -3.52
CA ALA A 318 21.71 5.13 -4.98
C ALA A 318 21.03 6.32 -5.67
N LYS A 319 20.01 6.94 -5.05
CA LYS A 319 19.24 8.05 -5.65
C LYS A 319 19.79 9.44 -5.30
N THR A 320 20.44 9.61 -4.16
CA THR A 320 20.83 10.91 -3.62
C THR A 320 22.34 11.05 -3.32
N GLY A 321 23.06 9.93 -3.31
CA GLY A 321 24.46 9.88 -2.89
C GLY A 321 24.67 9.86 -1.35
N SER A 322 23.58 9.84 -0.56
CA SER A 322 23.60 9.77 0.90
C SER A 322 22.68 8.66 1.40
N PRO A 323 23.07 7.86 2.40
CA PRO A 323 22.22 6.81 2.98
C PRO A 323 21.13 7.37 3.92
N ASP A 324 21.14 8.69 4.23
CA ASP A 324 20.15 9.30 5.10
C ASP A 324 18.73 9.16 4.51
N LEU A 325 17.79 8.68 5.32
CA LEU A 325 16.40 8.48 4.94
C LEU A 325 15.55 9.76 5.08
N TRP A 326 15.98 10.69 5.92
CA TRP A 326 15.19 11.83 6.39
C TRP A 326 15.72 13.17 5.79
N GLN A 327 16.01 13.16 4.50
CA GLN A 327 16.65 14.31 3.79
C GLN A 327 15.67 15.39 3.34
N THR A 328 14.38 15.06 3.22
CA THR A 328 13.40 16.02 2.70
C THR A 328 12.96 16.98 3.80
N PRO A 329 13.03 18.32 3.56
CA PRO A 329 12.42 19.27 4.47
C PRO A 329 10.92 18.99 4.65
N LEU A 330 10.42 18.93 5.88
CA LEU A 330 9.03 18.54 6.20
C LEU A 330 7.99 19.35 5.42
N TRP A 331 8.22 20.66 5.25
CA TRP A 331 7.31 21.54 4.49
C TRP A 331 7.23 21.17 3.01
N LEU A 332 8.36 20.71 2.41
CA LEU A 332 8.42 20.32 1.00
C LEU A 332 7.67 18.99 0.79
N GLY A 333 7.92 17.99 1.66
CA GLY A 333 7.21 16.72 1.60
C GLY A 333 5.70 16.89 1.88
N ALA A 334 5.34 17.75 2.85
CA ALA A 334 3.95 18.09 3.15
C ALA A 334 3.26 18.78 1.96
N ALA A 335 3.86 19.83 1.40
CA ALA A 335 3.34 20.51 0.21
C ALA A 335 3.20 19.52 -0.96
N GLY A 336 4.20 18.66 -1.16
CA GLY A 336 4.22 17.66 -2.21
C GLY A 336 3.10 16.62 -2.08
N LEU A 337 2.99 15.97 -0.94
CA LEU A 337 1.99 14.92 -0.72
C LEU A 337 0.57 15.44 -0.50
N LEU A 338 0.40 16.72 -0.14
CA LEU A 338 -0.93 17.30 0.02
C LEU A 338 -1.41 18.03 -1.25
N ALA A 339 -0.54 18.73 -1.98
CA ALA A 339 -0.96 19.69 -3.01
C ALA A 339 -0.25 19.57 -4.37
N SER A 340 0.82 18.77 -4.52
CA SER A 340 1.48 18.60 -5.82
C SER A 340 0.51 18.10 -6.90
N PRO A 341 0.55 18.65 -8.13
CA PRO A 341 -0.29 18.21 -9.23
C PRO A 341 -0.21 16.70 -9.51
N SER A 342 0.94 16.09 -9.27
CA SER A 342 1.20 14.70 -9.63
C SER A 342 1.26 13.75 -8.43
N ARG A 343 1.12 14.23 -7.17
CA ARG A 343 1.17 13.41 -5.95
C ARG A 343 0.21 13.88 -4.86
N GLY A 344 -0.42 15.05 -5.01
CA GLY A 344 -1.16 15.67 -3.92
C GLY A 344 -2.47 14.96 -3.56
N LEU A 345 -2.66 14.67 -2.27
CA LEU A 345 -3.90 14.14 -1.70
C LEU A 345 -5.12 14.94 -2.16
N LEU A 346 -5.04 16.28 -2.07
CA LEU A 346 -6.14 17.19 -2.41
C LEU A 346 -6.36 17.35 -3.92
N VAL A 347 -5.42 16.90 -4.75
CA VAL A 347 -5.58 16.85 -6.21
C VAL A 347 -6.25 15.54 -6.64
N TYR A 348 -5.83 14.42 -6.04
CA TYR A 348 -6.31 13.09 -6.40
C TYR A 348 -7.60 12.68 -5.70
N SER A 349 -7.85 13.21 -4.50
CA SER A 349 -9.02 12.91 -3.68
C SER A 349 -9.51 14.17 -2.96
N PRO A 350 -9.92 15.22 -3.70
CA PRO A 350 -10.23 16.54 -3.12
C PRO A 350 -11.41 16.52 -2.13
N PHE A 351 -12.29 15.51 -2.17
CA PHE A 351 -13.34 15.38 -1.15
C PHE A 351 -12.77 15.23 0.27
N LEU A 352 -11.52 14.77 0.41
CA LEU A 352 -10.85 14.65 1.71
C LEU A 352 -10.47 16.01 2.33
N VAL A 353 -10.65 17.12 1.61
CA VAL A 353 -10.58 18.47 2.21
C VAL A 353 -11.57 18.63 3.38
N VAL A 354 -12.69 17.93 3.32
CA VAL A 354 -13.71 17.89 4.39
C VAL A 354 -13.14 17.33 5.70
N ALA A 355 -12.13 16.44 5.63
CA ALA A 355 -11.48 15.88 6.81
C ALA A 355 -10.75 16.95 7.64
N PHE A 356 -10.17 17.97 7.01
CA PHE A 356 -9.51 19.08 7.72
C PHE A 356 -10.53 19.94 8.46
N ALA A 357 -11.66 20.26 7.83
CA ALA A 357 -12.76 20.96 8.49
C ALA A 357 -13.35 20.11 9.64
N GLY A 358 -13.49 18.80 9.41
CA GLY A 358 -13.96 17.86 10.43
C GLY A 358 -12.98 17.72 11.61
N ALA A 359 -11.68 17.73 11.35
CA ALA A 359 -10.65 17.77 12.40
C ALA A 359 -10.82 19.01 13.29
N VAL A 360 -10.95 20.20 12.68
CA VAL A 360 -11.21 21.45 13.44
C VAL A 360 -12.51 21.35 14.26
N GLN A 361 -13.59 20.83 13.66
CA GLN A 361 -14.88 20.67 14.37
C GLN A 361 -14.77 19.67 15.52
N ALA A 362 -13.98 18.60 15.36
CA ALA A 362 -13.77 17.62 16.44
C ALA A 362 -13.12 18.26 17.68
N TRP A 363 -12.31 19.31 17.51
CA TRP A 363 -11.73 20.06 18.62
C TRP A 363 -12.72 21.03 19.26
N ARG A 364 -13.69 21.56 18.50
CA ARG A 364 -14.69 22.54 18.98
C ARG A 364 -15.87 21.86 19.67
N ASP A 365 -16.21 20.63 19.30
CA ASP A 365 -17.39 19.93 19.82
C ASP A 365 -16.99 18.66 20.58
N ALA A 366 -17.36 18.58 21.86
CA ALA A 366 -17.05 17.46 22.75
C ALA A 366 -17.68 16.13 22.31
N ARG A 367 -18.75 16.15 21.49
CA ARG A 367 -19.37 14.98 20.88
C ARG A 367 -18.33 14.14 20.11
N TRP A 368 -17.37 14.80 19.48
CA TRP A 368 -16.34 14.20 18.61
C TRP A 368 -15.01 13.97 19.30
N ARG A 369 -14.95 14.01 20.64
CA ARG A 369 -13.70 13.91 21.41
C ARG A 369 -12.83 12.71 21.04
N ALA A 370 -13.42 11.57 20.63
CA ALA A 370 -12.67 10.40 20.18
C ALA A 370 -11.92 10.67 18.87
N LEU A 371 -12.50 11.46 17.96
CA LEU A 371 -11.89 11.78 16.68
C LEU A 371 -10.74 12.80 16.78
N ARG A 372 -10.62 13.53 17.89
CA ARG A 372 -9.45 14.41 18.15
C ARG A 372 -8.15 13.63 18.12
N TRP A 373 -8.17 12.41 18.65
CA TRP A 373 -6.99 11.55 18.66
C TRP A 373 -6.59 11.08 17.27
N LEU A 374 -7.56 10.91 16.36
CA LEU A 374 -7.27 10.59 14.97
C LEU A 374 -6.52 11.74 14.26
N THR A 375 -6.73 12.98 14.64
CA THR A 375 -5.95 14.12 14.11
C THR A 375 -4.46 13.93 14.41
N PHE A 376 -4.12 13.62 15.67
CA PHE A 376 -2.73 13.33 16.04
C PHE A 376 -2.20 12.09 15.35
N ALA A 377 -3.00 11.02 15.25
CA ALA A 377 -2.61 9.79 14.60
C ALA A 377 -2.25 10.03 13.11
N VAL A 378 -3.06 10.79 12.39
CA VAL A 378 -2.80 11.16 10.99
C VAL A 378 -1.54 12.03 10.87
N LEU A 379 -1.39 13.05 11.71
CA LEU A 379 -0.22 13.93 11.68
C LEU A 379 1.07 13.16 11.95
N LEU A 380 1.09 12.29 12.97
CA LEU A 380 2.27 11.48 13.28
C LEU A 380 2.56 10.47 12.16
N LEU A 381 1.54 9.85 11.56
CA LEU A 381 1.72 8.91 10.44
C LEU A 381 2.32 9.62 9.20
N TRP A 382 2.02 10.89 9.00
CA TRP A 382 2.52 11.68 7.86
C TRP A 382 3.96 12.15 8.04
N LEU A 383 4.43 12.38 9.26
CA LEU A 383 5.77 12.92 9.51
C LEU A 383 6.89 12.13 8.82
N PRO A 384 6.97 10.79 8.97
CA PRO A 384 7.99 10.00 8.27
C PRO A 384 7.87 10.12 6.74
N ALA A 385 6.65 10.12 6.21
CA ALA A 385 6.44 10.24 4.76
C ALA A 385 6.86 11.61 4.22
N PHE A 386 6.67 12.69 4.99
CA PHE A 386 7.09 14.03 4.61
C PHE A 386 8.61 14.19 4.65
N ALA A 387 9.29 13.58 5.61
CA ALA A 387 10.73 13.64 5.77
C ALA A 387 11.48 12.68 4.81
N TRP A 388 10.80 11.68 4.24
CA TRP A 388 11.43 10.64 3.43
C TRP A 388 12.15 11.23 2.21
N PHE A 389 13.37 10.76 1.91
CA PHE A 389 14.22 11.27 0.82
C PHE A 389 13.53 11.21 -0.55
N ASP A 390 12.59 10.29 -0.72
CA ASP A 390 11.79 10.07 -1.92
C ASP A 390 10.30 10.30 -1.57
N TRP A 391 9.95 11.52 -1.11
CA TRP A 391 8.59 11.88 -0.67
C TRP A 391 7.52 11.59 -1.74
N TRP A 392 7.89 11.65 -3.02
CA TRP A 392 6.97 11.37 -4.13
C TRP A 392 6.70 9.87 -4.35
N GLY A 393 7.41 8.99 -3.62
CA GLY A 393 7.23 7.54 -3.63
C GLY A 393 7.70 6.86 -4.91
N GLY A 394 8.72 7.42 -5.58
CA GLY A 394 9.27 6.88 -6.82
C GLY A 394 8.25 6.85 -7.96
N TRP A 395 8.18 5.74 -8.67
CA TRP A 395 7.21 5.51 -9.72
C TRP A 395 5.87 5.07 -9.12
N ALA A 396 5.15 6.02 -8.55
CA ALA A 396 3.86 5.80 -7.91
C ALA A 396 2.73 6.54 -8.64
N TYR A 397 1.50 6.21 -8.28
CA TYR A 397 0.30 6.94 -8.64
C TYR A 397 -0.20 7.73 -7.43
N GLY A 398 -0.46 9.02 -7.62
CA GLY A 398 -1.01 9.90 -6.58
C GLY A 398 -0.21 9.87 -5.28
N TYR A 399 -0.92 10.00 -4.17
CA TYR A 399 -0.36 10.12 -2.81
C TYR A 399 -0.08 8.76 -2.14
N ARG A 400 0.48 7.78 -2.88
CA ARG A 400 0.80 6.44 -2.35
C ARG A 400 1.52 6.45 -0.99
N PRO A 401 2.52 7.33 -0.75
CA PRO A 401 3.26 7.30 0.52
C PRO A 401 2.40 7.48 1.77
N ILE A 402 1.25 8.16 1.66
CA ILE A 402 0.32 8.45 2.76
C ILE A 402 -1.08 7.84 2.56
N VAL A 403 -1.23 6.90 1.63
CA VAL A 403 -2.54 6.27 1.32
C VAL A 403 -3.15 5.52 2.50
N ASP A 404 -2.33 5.00 3.40
CA ASP A 404 -2.71 4.32 4.63
C ASP A 404 -3.48 5.21 5.63
N SER A 405 -3.28 6.53 5.57
CA SER A 405 -4.07 7.48 6.39
C SER A 405 -5.52 7.64 5.93
N THR A 406 -5.87 7.16 4.74
CA THR A 406 -7.18 7.42 4.11
C THR A 406 -8.39 6.97 4.93
N PRO A 407 -8.42 5.78 5.59
CA PRO A 407 -9.55 5.41 6.44
C PRO A 407 -9.71 6.33 7.65
N LEU A 408 -8.61 6.83 8.21
CA LEU A 408 -8.64 7.78 9.33
C LEU A 408 -9.16 9.15 8.87
N LEU A 409 -8.70 9.62 7.69
CA LEU A 409 -9.20 10.86 7.07
C LEU A 409 -10.69 10.76 6.73
N ALA A 410 -11.16 9.62 6.24
CA ALA A 410 -12.58 9.40 6.00
C ALA A 410 -13.39 9.58 7.30
N LEU A 411 -12.95 9.02 8.41
CA LEU A 411 -13.62 9.20 9.69
C LEU A 411 -13.53 10.65 10.21
N LEU A 412 -12.46 11.38 9.91
CA LEU A 412 -12.35 12.80 10.23
C LEU A 412 -13.33 13.69 9.43
N CYS A 413 -13.92 13.21 8.34
CA CYS A 413 -15.02 13.94 7.67
C CYS A 413 -16.32 13.99 8.50
N LEU A 414 -16.56 13.02 9.38
CA LEU A 414 -17.84 12.83 10.10
C LEU A 414 -18.33 14.04 10.86
N PRO A 415 -17.49 14.84 11.57
CA PRO A 415 -17.97 15.98 12.35
C PRO A 415 -18.70 17.06 11.56
N VAL A 416 -18.45 17.16 10.26
CA VAL A 416 -19.06 18.17 9.38
C VAL A 416 -19.88 17.55 8.25
N LEU A 417 -19.96 16.23 8.15
CA LEU A 417 -20.58 15.54 7.03
C LEU A 417 -22.08 15.81 6.93
N GLU A 418 -22.82 15.73 8.05
CA GLU A 418 -24.27 15.99 8.07
C GLU A 418 -24.59 17.43 7.58
N PRO A 419 -23.99 18.50 8.15
CA PRO A 419 -24.19 19.85 7.63
C PRO A 419 -23.84 20.01 6.14
N VAL A 420 -22.82 19.30 5.66
CA VAL A 420 -22.43 19.32 4.24
C VAL A 420 -23.52 18.65 3.38
N LEU A 421 -24.08 17.53 3.82
CA LEU A 421 -25.10 16.81 3.06
C LEU A 421 -26.50 17.47 3.13
N GLU A 422 -26.82 18.20 4.20
CA GLU A 422 -28.10 18.87 4.37
C GLU A 422 -28.22 20.13 3.50
N ARG A 423 -27.17 20.95 3.41
CA ARG A 423 -27.19 22.21 2.65
C ARG A 423 -26.94 21.93 1.17
N ARG A 424 -27.88 22.32 0.30
CA ARG A 424 -27.83 22.04 -1.15
C ARG A 424 -26.51 22.44 -1.79
N ALA A 425 -26.01 23.66 -1.51
CA ALA A 425 -24.75 24.14 -2.11
C ALA A 425 -23.54 23.28 -1.71
N TRP A 426 -23.41 22.98 -0.40
CA TRP A 426 -22.31 22.15 0.11
C TRP A 426 -22.39 20.71 -0.37
N ARG A 427 -23.60 20.14 -0.45
CA ARG A 427 -23.84 18.81 -1.00
C ARG A 427 -23.44 18.73 -2.46
N MET A 428 -23.79 19.74 -3.27
CA MET A 428 -23.38 19.78 -4.68
C MET A 428 -21.87 19.92 -4.82
N ALA A 429 -21.22 20.77 -4.02
CA ALA A 429 -19.78 20.92 -3.98
C ALA A 429 -19.10 19.59 -3.59
N PHE A 430 -19.56 18.93 -2.52
CA PHE A 430 -19.04 17.63 -2.09
C PHE A 430 -19.22 16.57 -3.18
N ALA A 431 -20.39 16.50 -3.82
CA ALA A 431 -20.65 15.57 -4.92
C ALA A 431 -19.70 15.80 -6.12
N ALA A 432 -19.43 17.07 -6.46
CA ALA A 432 -18.47 17.41 -7.52
C ALA A 432 -17.04 16.98 -7.16
N LEU A 433 -16.61 17.20 -5.90
CA LEU A 433 -15.30 16.76 -5.42
C LEU A 433 -15.19 15.22 -5.42
N VAL A 434 -16.24 14.50 -5.01
CA VAL A 434 -16.28 13.03 -5.09
C VAL A 434 -16.25 12.56 -6.55
N ALA A 435 -17.04 13.18 -7.45
CA ALA A 435 -17.04 12.82 -8.86
C ALA A 435 -15.67 12.99 -9.52
N TRP A 436 -14.99 14.11 -9.26
CA TRP A 436 -13.61 14.31 -9.69
C TRP A 436 -12.69 13.23 -9.11
N SER A 437 -12.79 12.97 -7.82
CA SER A 437 -11.99 11.94 -7.15
C SER A 437 -12.18 10.57 -7.80
N VAL A 438 -13.42 10.16 -8.02
CA VAL A 438 -13.73 8.87 -8.71
C VAL A 438 -13.15 8.85 -10.12
N PHE A 439 -13.32 9.93 -10.89
CA PHE A 439 -12.75 10.04 -12.23
C PHE A 439 -11.23 9.82 -12.22
N VAL A 440 -10.52 10.46 -11.30
CA VAL A 440 -9.06 10.29 -11.16
C VAL A 440 -8.70 8.85 -10.78
N GLN A 441 -9.47 8.21 -9.86
CA GLN A 441 -9.18 6.81 -9.52
C GLN A 441 -9.47 5.85 -10.67
N VAL A 442 -10.49 6.11 -11.51
CA VAL A 442 -10.74 5.34 -12.74
C VAL A 442 -9.54 5.44 -13.69
N LEU A 443 -8.99 6.65 -13.91
CA LEU A 443 -7.78 6.79 -14.73
C LEU A 443 -6.62 5.96 -14.18
N GLY A 444 -6.36 6.02 -12.89
CA GLY A 444 -5.32 5.22 -12.23
C GLY A 444 -5.59 3.73 -12.33
N ALA A 445 -6.81 3.31 -12.00
CA ALA A 445 -7.17 1.90 -11.99
C ALA A 445 -7.11 1.25 -13.38
N PHE A 446 -7.41 1.96 -14.45
CA PHE A 446 -7.49 1.38 -15.79
C PHE A 446 -6.32 1.71 -16.72
N ALA A 447 -5.58 2.79 -16.47
CA ALA A 447 -4.55 3.27 -17.39
C ALA A 447 -3.18 3.52 -16.75
N TYR A 448 -3.05 3.48 -15.42
CA TYR A 448 -1.76 3.72 -14.80
C TYR A 448 -0.77 2.59 -15.12
N SER A 449 0.39 2.96 -15.63
CA SER A 449 1.60 2.14 -15.76
C SER A 449 2.77 2.85 -15.09
N PRO A 450 3.63 2.17 -14.34
CA PRO A 450 4.85 2.77 -13.76
C PRO A 450 5.72 3.44 -14.82
N TRP A 451 5.83 2.82 -15.98
CA TRP A 451 6.64 3.28 -17.12
C TRP A 451 6.04 4.46 -17.87
N GLY A 452 4.73 4.72 -17.76
CA GLY A 452 4.05 5.78 -18.44
C GLY A 452 4.62 7.16 -18.09
N TRP A 453 3.84 7.98 -17.40
CA TRP A 453 4.27 9.33 -17.03
C TRP A 453 5.53 9.38 -16.17
N ASN A 454 5.72 8.44 -15.23
CA ASN A 454 6.85 8.46 -14.27
C ASN A 454 8.23 8.36 -14.96
N ALA A 455 8.30 7.67 -16.09
CA ALA A 455 9.53 7.42 -16.84
C ALA A 455 9.28 7.48 -18.35
N LYS A 456 8.57 8.52 -18.83
CA LYS A 456 8.24 8.65 -20.25
C LYS A 456 9.50 8.75 -21.11
N VAL A 457 9.45 8.16 -22.28
CA VAL A 457 10.49 8.30 -23.31
C VAL A 457 10.46 9.74 -23.82
N VAL A 458 11.59 10.41 -23.89
CA VAL A 458 11.72 11.80 -24.33
C VAL A 458 12.53 11.96 -25.61
N ASP A 459 13.48 11.07 -25.88
CA ASP A 459 14.36 11.16 -27.03
C ASP A 459 14.27 9.91 -27.93
N ALA A 460 14.66 10.08 -29.18
CA ALA A 460 14.64 9.03 -30.18
C ALA A 460 15.56 7.85 -29.86
N ASP A 461 16.59 8.08 -29.04
CA ASP A 461 17.52 7.04 -28.54
C ASP A 461 16.92 6.19 -27.40
N GLY A 462 15.66 6.48 -26.99
CA GLY A 462 14.99 5.78 -25.92
C GLY A 462 15.31 6.31 -24.52
N SER A 463 15.96 7.46 -24.40
CA SER A 463 16.20 8.09 -23.09
C SER A 463 14.89 8.41 -22.38
N ARG A 464 14.88 8.30 -21.03
CA ARG A 464 13.66 8.41 -20.23
C ARG A 464 13.75 9.56 -19.24
N ALA A 465 12.74 10.43 -19.25
CA ALA A 465 12.49 11.45 -18.24
C ALA A 465 11.90 10.83 -16.97
N SER A 466 12.73 10.16 -16.18
CA SER A 466 12.30 9.57 -14.91
C SER A 466 12.20 10.65 -13.82
N VAL A 467 11.09 10.70 -13.10
CA VAL A 467 10.89 11.59 -11.92
C VAL A 467 11.88 11.31 -10.78
N ASP A 468 12.55 10.16 -10.79
CA ASP A 468 13.59 9.83 -9.83
C ASP A 468 14.93 10.56 -10.13
N ARG A 469 15.11 11.05 -11.35
CA ARG A 469 16.30 11.81 -11.74
C ARG A 469 16.12 13.29 -11.37
N PRO A 470 17.10 13.94 -10.72
CA PRO A 470 16.97 15.31 -10.25
C PRO A 470 16.49 16.30 -11.31
N GLN A 471 17.00 16.21 -12.55
CA GLN A 471 16.67 17.09 -13.67
C GLN A 471 15.20 17.01 -14.13
N TYR A 472 14.44 16.02 -13.72
CA TYR A 472 13.04 15.85 -14.10
C TYR A 472 12.05 15.97 -12.93
N ARG A 473 12.52 16.30 -11.72
CA ARG A 473 11.67 16.42 -10.52
C ARG A 473 10.68 17.57 -10.58
N ASP A 474 10.98 18.62 -11.36
CA ASP A 474 10.08 19.76 -11.58
C ASP A 474 8.73 19.31 -12.17
N ARG A 475 8.69 18.19 -12.88
CA ARG A 475 7.46 17.57 -13.38
C ARG A 475 6.46 17.25 -12.28
N LEU A 476 6.91 16.96 -11.07
CA LEU A 476 6.05 16.72 -9.92
C LEU A 476 5.18 17.94 -9.58
N TRP A 477 5.64 19.15 -9.94
CA TRP A 477 5.00 20.43 -9.64
C TRP A 477 4.33 21.08 -10.87
N SER A 478 4.46 20.48 -12.04
CA SER A 478 3.92 21.02 -13.29
C SER A 478 2.47 20.61 -13.52
N PHE A 479 1.59 21.57 -13.84
CA PHE A 479 0.25 21.30 -14.36
C PHE A 479 0.23 21.07 -15.88
N SER A 480 1.25 21.51 -16.61
CA SER A 480 1.38 21.27 -18.06
C SER A 480 1.90 19.85 -18.36
N ASP A 481 2.64 19.23 -17.43
CA ASP A 481 3.14 17.85 -17.52
C ASP A 481 2.84 17.08 -16.22
N TRP A 482 1.56 16.93 -15.89
CA TRP A 482 1.13 16.22 -14.71
C TRP A 482 0.58 14.83 -15.02
N GLN A 483 0.62 13.95 -14.03
CA GLN A 483 0.29 12.55 -14.24
C GLN A 483 -1.17 12.33 -14.71
N ILE A 484 -2.14 13.06 -14.15
CA ILE A 484 -3.56 12.97 -14.53
C ILE A 484 -3.75 13.43 -15.97
N GLY A 485 -3.19 14.58 -16.36
CA GLY A 485 -3.27 15.09 -17.73
C GLY A 485 -2.65 14.16 -18.76
N TYR A 486 -1.51 13.56 -18.42
CA TYR A 486 -0.90 12.53 -19.26
C TYR A 486 -1.84 11.32 -19.48
N LEU A 487 -2.46 10.81 -18.42
CA LEU A 487 -3.37 9.67 -18.52
C LEU A 487 -4.64 10.01 -19.31
N VAL A 488 -5.18 11.23 -19.18
CA VAL A 488 -6.31 11.69 -20.00
C VAL A 488 -5.93 11.72 -21.47
N ALA A 489 -4.79 12.36 -21.79
CA ALA A 489 -4.34 12.52 -23.18
C ALA A 489 -3.98 11.18 -23.86
N HIS A 490 -3.47 10.22 -23.10
CA HIS A 490 -2.95 8.96 -23.61
C HIS A 490 -3.75 7.73 -23.14
N PHE A 491 -5.00 7.87 -22.71
CA PHE A 491 -5.76 6.82 -22.05
C PHE A 491 -5.77 5.48 -22.80
N ARG A 492 -6.02 5.49 -24.10
CA ARG A 492 -6.07 4.27 -24.92
C ARG A 492 -4.72 3.57 -24.98
N ARG A 493 -3.65 4.33 -25.20
CA ARG A 493 -2.27 3.83 -25.25
C ARG A 493 -1.83 3.34 -23.87
N ALA A 494 -2.04 4.12 -22.83
CA ALA A 494 -1.67 3.79 -21.47
C ALA A 494 -2.40 2.53 -20.96
N ARG A 495 -3.67 2.34 -21.36
CA ARG A 495 -4.42 1.12 -21.07
C ARG A 495 -3.86 -0.11 -21.79
N ALA A 496 -3.46 0.01 -23.05
CA ALA A 496 -2.80 -1.06 -23.80
C ALA A 496 -1.43 -1.39 -23.18
N GLU A 497 -0.60 -0.37 -22.91
CA GLU A 497 0.68 -0.54 -22.23
C GLU A 497 0.55 -1.23 -20.86
N ARG A 498 -0.53 -0.99 -20.10
CA ARG A 498 -0.79 -1.68 -18.85
C ARG A 498 -1.09 -3.18 -19.06
N GLY A 499 -1.70 -3.55 -20.19
CA GLY A 499 -1.96 -4.95 -20.57
C GLY A 499 -0.71 -5.68 -21.07
N ASP A 500 0.18 -4.96 -21.74
CA ASP A 500 1.35 -5.51 -22.43
C ASP A 500 2.65 -5.31 -21.66
N ALA A 501 2.71 -4.30 -20.85
CA ALA A 501 3.93 -3.98 -20.14
C ALA A 501 3.94 -4.68 -18.80
N ILE A 502 4.88 -5.57 -18.62
CA ILE A 502 5.95 -5.14 -17.73
C ILE A 502 7.19 -5.95 -18.09
N ALA A 503 7.97 -5.42 -18.99
CA ALA A 503 9.40 -5.67 -18.98
C ALA A 503 9.99 -4.78 -17.88
N TYR A 504 10.39 -5.34 -16.76
CA TYR A 504 11.22 -4.67 -15.74
C TYR A 504 12.68 -4.98 -15.98
#